data_b3d760777c42cf2e97d2b4d79afa88c8
#
_entry.id   b3d760777c42cf2e97d2b4d79afa88c8
#
_cell.length_a   1.000
_cell.length_b   1.000
_cell.length_c   1.000
_cell.angle_alpha   90.00
_cell.angle_beta   90.00
_cell.angle_gamma   90.00
#
_symmetry.space_group_name_H-M   'P 1'
#
loop_
_entity.id
_entity.type
_entity.pdbx_description
1 polymer ?
#
loop_
_entity_poly.entity_id
_entity_poly.type
_entity_poly.pdbx_seq_one_letter_code
_entity_poly.pdbx_strand_id
1 'polypeptide(L)'
;EFGVGGVGSTFRGIALTAALVILIGAGVLYGFGFSDIPDRSERLWASLFHSISAYNNAGFGLWSDSLERYHDNVLVNAVVMVLIVMGGLGWRVTSDLASQGLRRRRRRLSLHTRLVLRTTVLLVVFGALGLALTEWLNRGEVFIGMPWPERWMTALFESVTARTAGFTTVPFSLENITDSGTLLLMTLMFIGASPGGTGGGIKTTTVAALMAATRSTLRGR
;
A
#
# COMPACT_ATOMS: atom_id res chain seq x y z
N GLU A 1 29.13 11.71 12.13
CA GLU A 1 28.69 12.42 13.36
C GLU A 1 27.17 12.56 13.34
N PHE A 2 26.50 11.62 13.96
CA PHE A 2 25.08 11.78 14.30
C PHE A 2 25.00 12.57 15.61
N GLY A 3 25.13 13.89 15.53
CA GLY A 3 24.89 14.75 16.67
C GLY A 3 23.41 14.67 17.11
N VAL A 4 23.15 14.75 18.41
CA VAL A 4 21.80 14.69 19.03
C VAL A 4 20.81 15.68 18.35
N GLY A 5 21.30 16.80 17.80
CA GLY A 5 20.51 17.76 17.02
C GLY A 5 19.98 17.23 15.67
N GLY A 6 20.66 16.26 15.05
CA GLY A 6 20.20 15.65 13.78
C GLY A 6 19.04 14.67 13.95
N VAL A 7 18.98 13.99 15.09
CA VAL A 7 17.90 13.03 15.40
C VAL A 7 16.55 13.74 15.57
N GLY A 8 16.55 14.86 16.32
CA GLY A 8 15.32 15.63 16.55
C GLY A 8 14.74 16.24 15.27
N SER A 9 15.58 16.75 14.37
CA SER A 9 15.13 17.30 13.09
C SER A 9 14.56 16.22 12.16
N THR A 10 15.19 15.05 12.12
CA THR A 10 14.69 13.89 11.35
C THR A 10 13.35 13.41 11.88
N PHE A 11 13.23 13.25 13.20
CA PHE A 11 11.97 12.82 13.83
C PHE A 11 10.83 13.81 13.54
N ARG A 12 11.09 15.12 13.68
CA ARG A 12 10.12 16.18 13.33
C ARG A 12 9.71 16.09 11.87
N GLY A 13 10.66 15.87 10.96
CA GLY A 13 10.39 15.71 9.54
C GLY A 13 9.48 14.50 9.25
N ILE A 14 9.72 13.35 9.87
CA ILE A 14 8.89 12.16 9.77
C ILE A 14 7.45 12.46 10.24
N ALA A 15 7.31 13.02 11.45
CA ALA A 15 6.02 13.30 12.02
C ALA A 15 5.20 14.32 11.19
N LEU A 16 5.84 15.39 10.73
CA LEU A 16 5.17 16.39 9.89
C LEU A 16 4.74 15.83 8.52
N THR A 17 5.58 15.00 7.89
CA THR A 17 5.22 14.39 6.60
C THR A 17 4.08 13.41 6.76
N ALA A 18 4.11 12.57 7.80
CA ALA A 18 3.03 11.65 8.11
C ALA A 18 1.72 12.40 8.37
N ALA A 19 1.74 13.40 9.25
CA ALA A 19 0.58 14.22 9.54
C ALA A 19 0.01 14.89 8.28
N LEU A 20 0.86 15.46 7.43
CA LEU A 20 0.44 16.11 6.18
C LEU A 20 -0.26 15.12 5.24
N VAL A 21 0.34 13.96 5.00
CA VAL A 21 -0.23 12.94 4.09
C VAL A 21 -1.54 12.40 4.64
N ILE A 22 -1.60 12.11 5.94
CA ILE A 22 -2.83 11.66 6.61
C ILE A 22 -3.93 12.71 6.49
N LEU A 23 -3.64 13.99 6.75
CA LEU A 23 -4.64 15.07 6.69
C LEU A 23 -5.13 15.30 5.26
N ILE A 24 -4.26 15.21 4.25
CA ILE A 24 -4.67 15.29 2.84
C ILE A 24 -5.58 14.12 2.50
N GLY A 25 -5.21 12.89 2.86
CA GLY A 25 -6.04 11.70 2.64
C GLY A 25 -7.40 11.81 3.32
N ALA A 26 -7.42 12.21 4.59
CA ALA A 26 -8.64 12.44 5.34
C ALA A 26 -9.53 13.53 4.71
N GLY A 27 -8.92 14.63 4.24
CA GLY A 27 -9.64 15.69 3.55
C GLY A 27 -10.30 15.24 2.25
N VAL A 28 -9.62 14.41 1.46
CA VAL A 28 -10.20 13.86 0.22
C VAL A 28 -11.30 12.84 0.54
N LEU A 29 -11.11 11.95 1.52
CA LEU A 29 -12.13 11.01 1.95
C LEU A 29 -13.36 11.73 2.50
N TYR A 30 -13.19 12.79 3.30
CA TYR A 30 -14.29 13.60 3.84
C TYR A 30 -15.07 14.32 2.75
N GLY A 31 -14.38 14.97 1.80
CA GLY A 31 -15.02 15.79 0.78
C GLY A 31 -15.71 14.98 -0.30
N PHE A 32 -15.16 13.84 -0.67
CA PHE A 32 -15.56 13.11 -1.87
C PHE A 32 -15.74 11.60 -1.66
N GLY A 33 -14.99 10.98 -0.74
CA GLY A 33 -15.00 9.52 -0.58
C GLY A 33 -16.20 9.02 0.19
N PHE A 34 -16.44 9.56 1.37
CA PHE A 34 -17.50 9.16 2.30
C PHE A 34 -18.69 10.13 2.27
N SER A 35 -19.03 10.63 1.08
CA SER A 35 -20.14 11.58 0.89
C SER A 35 -21.53 10.99 1.18
N ASP A 36 -21.62 9.67 1.19
CA ASP A 36 -22.80 8.88 1.56
C ASP A 36 -23.12 8.92 3.06
N ILE A 37 -22.15 9.27 3.92
CA ILE A 37 -22.37 9.43 5.37
C ILE A 37 -22.98 10.81 5.63
N PRO A 38 -24.26 10.89 6.08
CA PRO A 38 -24.97 12.16 6.22
C PRO A 38 -24.44 13.01 7.37
N ASP A 39 -24.10 12.37 8.51
CA ASP A 39 -23.59 13.10 9.67
C ASP A 39 -22.14 13.55 9.45
N ARG A 40 -21.94 14.86 9.59
CA ARG A 40 -20.62 15.49 9.37
C ARG A 40 -19.57 15.06 10.37
N SER A 41 -19.96 14.79 11.62
CA SER A 41 -19.03 14.38 12.67
C SER A 41 -18.60 12.93 12.46
N GLU A 42 -19.53 12.06 12.11
CA GLU A 42 -19.24 10.66 11.77
C GLU A 42 -18.38 10.58 10.50
N ARG A 43 -18.71 11.34 9.46
CA ARG A 43 -17.91 11.42 8.24
C ARG A 43 -16.47 11.89 8.51
N LEU A 44 -16.30 12.93 9.34
CA LEU A 44 -14.97 13.43 9.70
C LEU A 44 -14.18 12.37 10.46
N TRP A 45 -14.83 11.71 11.42
CA TRP A 45 -14.22 10.63 12.19
C TRP A 45 -13.81 9.45 11.30
N ALA A 46 -14.70 8.97 10.43
CA ALA A 46 -14.44 7.88 9.50
C ALA A 46 -13.27 8.23 8.56
N SER A 47 -13.27 9.44 8.02
CA SER A 47 -12.21 9.89 7.09
C SER A 47 -10.85 9.97 7.77
N LEU A 48 -10.80 10.52 8.99
CA LEU A 48 -9.55 10.63 9.74
C LEU A 48 -9.07 9.26 10.20
N PHE A 49 -9.95 8.41 10.73
CA PHE A 49 -9.63 7.07 11.20
C PHE A 49 -9.05 6.20 10.08
N HIS A 50 -9.75 6.11 8.92
CA HIS A 50 -9.29 5.28 7.81
C HIS A 50 -8.01 5.83 7.17
N SER A 51 -7.84 7.15 7.12
CA SER A 51 -6.59 7.74 6.63
C SER A 51 -5.39 7.43 7.53
N ILE A 52 -5.57 7.52 8.86
CA ILE A 52 -4.53 7.13 9.83
C ILE A 52 -4.23 5.64 9.71
N SER A 53 -5.25 4.79 9.69
CA SER A 53 -5.12 3.35 9.61
C SER A 53 -4.42 2.92 8.31
N ALA A 54 -4.79 3.50 7.17
CA ALA A 54 -4.19 3.20 5.88
C ALA A 54 -2.73 3.63 5.80
N TYR A 55 -2.38 4.85 6.21
CA TYR A 55 -1.00 5.32 6.20
C TYR A 55 -0.09 4.49 7.11
N ASN A 56 -0.61 4.05 8.26
CA ASN A 56 0.16 3.23 9.19
C ASN A 56 0.14 1.74 8.83
N ASN A 57 -0.50 1.33 7.74
CA ASN A 57 -0.65 -0.07 7.34
C ASN A 57 -1.25 -0.92 8.49
N ALA A 58 -2.24 -0.37 9.20
CA ALA A 58 -2.84 -1.01 10.37
C ALA A 58 -4.04 -1.91 10.01
N GLY A 59 -4.77 -1.58 8.95
CA GLY A 59 -5.89 -2.37 8.43
C GLY A 59 -7.16 -2.33 9.27
N PHE A 60 -7.20 -1.50 10.30
CA PHE A 60 -8.41 -1.34 11.10
C PHE A 60 -9.44 -0.49 10.39
N GLY A 61 -10.67 -0.96 10.30
CA GLY A 61 -11.84 -0.24 9.84
C GLY A 61 -12.81 0.04 10.98
N LEU A 62 -13.68 1.02 10.79
CA LEU A 62 -14.80 1.30 11.71
C LEU A 62 -15.98 0.36 11.45
N TRP A 63 -15.98 -0.32 10.31
CA TRP A 63 -17.04 -1.23 9.88
C TRP A 63 -16.55 -2.67 9.91
N SER A 64 -17.45 -3.59 10.25
CA SER A 64 -17.18 -5.02 10.33
C SER A 64 -16.83 -5.64 8.97
N ASP A 65 -17.31 -5.03 7.89
CA ASP A 65 -17.08 -5.38 6.49
C ASP A 65 -15.87 -4.64 5.86
N SER A 66 -14.99 -4.07 6.70
CA SER A 66 -13.83 -3.30 6.24
C SER A 66 -14.22 -2.20 5.24
N LEU A 67 -13.79 -2.29 3.98
CA LEU A 67 -14.13 -1.35 2.89
C LEU A 67 -14.98 -2.03 1.80
N GLU A 68 -15.63 -3.18 2.08
CA GLU A 68 -16.41 -3.91 1.07
C GLU A 68 -17.56 -3.06 0.51
N ARG A 69 -18.19 -2.22 1.34
CA ARG A 69 -19.24 -1.27 0.91
C ARG A 69 -18.77 -0.21 -0.09
N TYR A 70 -17.47 -0.02 -0.22
CA TYR A 70 -16.83 0.91 -1.15
C TYR A 70 -16.03 0.22 -2.25
N HIS A 71 -16.31 -1.08 -2.52
CA HIS A 71 -15.56 -1.86 -3.52
C HIS A 71 -15.60 -1.22 -4.91
N ASP A 72 -16.71 -0.60 -5.29
CA ASP A 72 -16.93 0.09 -6.57
C ASP A 72 -16.46 1.56 -6.56
N ASN A 73 -16.18 2.14 -5.38
CA ASN A 73 -15.78 3.54 -5.26
C ASN A 73 -14.30 3.73 -5.61
N VAL A 74 -14.03 4.10 -6.86
CA VAL A 74 -12.66 4.31 -7.38
C VAL A 74 -11.86 5.30 -6.53
N LEU A 75 -12.51 6.35 -6.03
CA LEU A 75 -11.81 7.40 -5.28
C LEU A 75 -11.39 6.90 -3.90
N VAL A 76 -12.28 6.24 -3.15
CA VAL A 76 -11.95 5.67 -1.84
C VAL A 76 -10.81 4.67 -1.99
N ASN A 77 -10.94 3.74 -2.94
CA ASN A 77 -9.93 2.72 -3.20
C ASN A 77 -8.57 3.34 -3.57
N ALA A 78 -8.56 4.33 -4.47
CA ALA A 78 -7.33 5.00 -4.88
C ALA A 78 -6.65 5.74 -3.72
N VAL A 79 -7.41 6.49 -2.91
CA VAL A 79 -6.87 7.22 -1.75
C VAL A 79 -6.28 6.27 -0.73
N VAL A 80 -6.99 5.20 -0.39
CA VAL A 80 -6.53 4.19 0.58
C VAL A 80 -5.26 3.49 0.06
N MET A 81 -5.23 3.06 -1.20
CA MET A 81 -4.04 2.46 -1.81
C MET A 81 -2.83 3.41 -1.79
N VAL A 82 -3.03 4.69 -2.11
CA VAL A 82 -1.96 5.69 -2.07
C VAL A 82 -1.42 5.86 -0.65
N LEU A 83 -2.30 5.95 0.35
CA LEU A 83 -1.91 6.06 1.76
C LEU A 83 -1.11 4.85 2.22
N ILE A 84 -1.57 3.63 1.91
CA ILE A 84 -0.87 2.38 2.20
C ILE A 84 0.54 2.38 1.58
N VAL A 85 0.63 2.71 0.29
CA VAL A 85 1.91 2.74 -0.41
C VAL A 85 2.84 3.80 0.18
N MET A 86 2.35 5.01 0.43
CA MET A 86 3.15 6.10 1.02
C MET A 86 3.71 5.73 2.39
N GLY A 87 2.89 5.13 3.27
CA GLY A 87 3.33 4.62 4.56
C GLY A 87 4.37 3.51 4.43
N GLY A 88 4.13 2.55 3.53
CA GLY A 88 5.00 1.40 3.29
C GLY A 88 6.35 1.72 2.62
N LEU A 89 6.47 2.83 1.88
CA LEU A 89 7.73 3.24 1.23
C LEU A 89 8.81 3.70 2.23
N GLY A 90 8.38 4.27 3.35
CA GLY A 90 9.26 4.77 4.40
C GLY A 90 9.80 6.17 4.15
N TRP A 91 10.19 6.81 5.26
CA TRP A 91 10.61 8.21 5.31
C TRP A 91 11.74 8.57 4.34
N ARG A 92 12.76 7.72 4.22
CA ARG A 92 13.90 8.02 3.33
C ARG A 92 13.47 8.16 1.88
N VAL A 93 12.57 7.30 1.42
CA VAL A 93 12.06 7.32 0.04
C VAL A 93 11.16 8.52 -0.18
N THR A 94 10.22 8.77 0.73
CA THR A 94 9.30 9.92 0.63
C THR A 94 10.04 11.25 0.70
N SER A 95 11.06 11.38 1.56
CA SER A 95 11.92 12.55 1.65
C SER A 95 12.76 12.77 0.39
N ASP A 96 13.31 11.70 -0.20
CA ASP A 96 14.09 11.74 -1.43
C ASP A 96 13.21 12.20 -2.62
N LEU A 97 11.98 11.71 -2.71
CA LEU A 97 11.00 12.13 -3.72
C LEU A 97 10.58 13.59 -3.54
N ALA A 98 10.24 14.00 -2.32
CA ALA A 98 9.86 15.38 -2.01
C ALA A 98 10.99 16.37 -2.33
N SER A 99 12.23 16.01 -2.00
CA SER A 99 13.40 16.86 -2.26
C SER A 99 13.68 17.07 -3.75
N GLN A 100 13.24 16.14 -4.60
CA GLN A 100 13.36 16.27 -6.07
C GLN A 100 12.27 17.13 -6.68
N GLY A 101 11.03 17.05 -6.16
CA GLY A 101 9.92 17.89 -6.61
C GLY A 101 10.16 19.38 -6.32
N LEU A 102 10.81 19.70 -5.20
CA LEU A 102 11.09 21.06 -4.75
C LEU A 102 12.35 21.69 -5.39
N ARG A 103 13.25 20.89 -5.96
CA ARG A 103 14.52 21.39 -6.53
C ARG A 103 14.46 21.47 -8.05
N ARG A 104 14.75 22.63 -8.61
CA ARG A 104 14.88 22.89 -10.07
C ARG A 104 15.95 22.01 -10.76
N ARG A 105 16.89 21.41 -10.05
CA ARG A 105 17.90 20.47 -10.60
C ARG A 105 17.51 19.02 -10.26
N ARG A 106 17.27 18.20 -11.26
CA ARG A 106 17.06 16.75 -11.13
C ARG A 106 18.32 16.08 -10.57
N ARG A 107 18.36 15.82 -9.27
CA ARG A 107 19.36 14.90 -8.68
C ARG A 107 18.94 13.45 -9.01
N ARG A 108 19.92 12.57 -9.20
CA ARG A 108 19.61 11.14 -9.34
C ARG A 108 19.09 10.63 -8.00
N LEU A 109 17.98 9.89 -8.04
CA LEU A 109 17.45 9.16 -6.87
C LEU A 109 18.52 8.28 -6.25
N SER A 110 18.57 8.18 -4.94
CA SER A 110 19.47 7.28 -4.24
C SER A 110 19.27 5.83 -4.72
N LEU A 111 20.29 5.00 -4.61
CA LEU A 111 20.20 3.59 -4.95
C LEU A 111 19.09 2.90 -4.16
N HIS A 112 19.00 3.22 -2.85
CA HIS A 112 17.97 2.71 -1.97
C HIS A 112 16.57 3.05 -2.49
N THR A 113 16.29 4.33 -2.79
CA THR A 113 14.99 4.78 -3.30
C THR A 113 14.62 4.10 -4.62
N ARG A 114 15.56 3.98 -5.55
CA ARG A 114 15.32 3.28 -6.82
C ARG A 114 14.98 1.81 -6.62
N LEU A 115 15.69 1.14 -5.72
CA LEU A 115 15.47 -0.28 -5.42
C LEU A 115 14.09 -0.48 -4.79
N VAL A 116 13.76 0.32 -3.77
CA VAL A 116 12.46 0.28 -3.08
C VAL A 116 11.31 0.53 -4.06
N LEU A 117 11.38 1.58 -4.86
CA LEU A 117 10.32 1.90 -5.83
C LEU A 117 10.13 0.78 -6.87
N ARG A 118 11.24 0.27 -7.44
CA ARG A 118 11.17 -0.84 -8.42
C ARG A 118 10.56 -2.09 -7.82
N THR A 119 11.02 -2.50 -6.63
CA THR A 119 10.51 -3.69 -5.96
C THR A 119 9.04 -3.53 -5.59
N THR A 120 8.65 -2.35 -5.09
CA THR A 120 7.25 -2.05 -4.76
C THR A 120 6.36 -2.17 -5.99
N VAL A 121 6.72 -1.50 -7.10
CA VAL A 121 5.94 -1.55 -8.34
C VAL A 121 5.87 -2.98 -8.90
N LEU A 122 7.00 -3.71 -8.90
CA LEU A 122 7.03 -5.10 -9.38
C LEU A 122 6.11 -6.00 -8.55
N LEU A 123 6.13 -5.88 -7.22
CA LEU A 123 5.29 -6.69 -6.34
C LEU A 123 3.80 -6.36 -6.51
N VAL A 124 3.46 -5.06 -6.60
CA VAL A 124 2.07 -4.63 -6.83
C VAL A 124 1.55 -5.13 -8.18
N VAL A 125 2.33 -4.93 -9.24
CA VAL A 125 1.93 -5.37 -10.59
C VAL A 125 1.85 -6.90 -10.66
N PHE A 126 2.84 -7.60 -10.12
CA PHE A 126 2.84 -9.07 -10.08
C PHE A 126 1.66 -9.62 -9.29
N GLY A 127 1.37 -9.04 -8.12
CA GLY A 127 0.24 -9.44 -7.31
C GLY A 127 -1.11 -9.18 -7.98
N ALA A 128 -1.30 -7.98 -8.56
CA ALA A 128 -2.54 -7.64 -9.26
C ALA A 128 -2.78 -8.52 -10.49
N LEU A 129 -1.74 -8.73 -11.33
CA LEU A 129 -1.84 -9.62 -12.50
C LEU A 129 -2.03 -11.07 -12.09
N GLY A 130 -1.32 -11.52 -11.06
CA GLY A 130 -1.42 -12.87 -10.53
C GLY A 130 -2.82 -13.16 -9.99
N LEU A 131 -3.39 -12.27 -9.16
CA LEU A 131 -4.76 -12.41 -8.65
C LEU A 131 -5.78 -12.40 -9.79
N ALA A 132 -5.68 -11.43 -10.70
CA ALA A 132 -6.58 -11.38 -11.84
C ALA A 132 -6.53 -12.68 -12.67
N LEU A 133 -5.34 -13.24 -12.86
CA LEU A 133 -5.16 -14.48 -13.63
C LEU A 133 -5.66 -15.71 -12.88
N THR A 134 -5.32 -15.85 -11.58
CA THR A 134 -5.74 -17.02 -10.78
C THR A 134 -7.24 -17.06 -10.62
N GLU A 135 -7.88 -15.95 -10.29
CA GLU A 135 -9.33 -15.87 -10.12
C GLU A 135 -10.09 -16.02 -11.46
N TRP A 136 -9.51 -15.53 -12.56
CA TRP A 136 -10.11 -15.70 -13.88
C TRP A 136 -10.02 -17.15 -14.40
N LEU A 137 -8.86 -17.78 -14.28
CA LEU A 137 -8.65 -19.16 -14.76
C LEU A 137 -9.45 -20.17 -13.94
N ASN A 138 -9.54 -19.96 -12.62
CA ASN A 138 -10.20 -20.91 -11.73
C ASN A 138 -11.66 -20.54 -11.42
N ARG A 139 -12.21 -19.51 -12.09
CA ARG A 139 -13.57 -19.01 -11.89
C ARG A 139 -13.88 -18.70 -10.42
N GLY A 140 -12.95 -18.03 -9.75
CA GLY A 140 -13.13 -17.61 -8.36
C GLY A 140 -14.39 -16.76 -8.19
N GLU A 141 -15.14 -17.04 -7.14
CA GLU A 141 -16.45 -16.41 -6.90
C GLU A 141 -16.35 -14.92 -6.66
N VAL A 142 -15.20 -14.44 -6.15
CA VAL A 142 -14.96 -13.01 -5.87
C VAL A 142 -15.19 -12.13 -7.10
N PHE A 143 -14.89 -12.60 -8.30
CA PHE A 143 -15.03 -11.82 -9.54
C PHE A 143 -16.33 -12.09 -10.29
N ILE A 144 -17.15 -13.05 -9.80
CA ILE A 144 -18.44 -13.37 -10.45
C ILE A 144 -19.37 -12.18 -10.33
N GLY A 145 -19.91 -11.74 -11.46
CA GLY A 145 -20.85 -10.60 -11.50
C GLY A 145 -20.19 -9.21 -11.50
N MET A 146 -18.89 -9.08 -11.21
CA MET A 146 -18.20 -7.80 -11.26
C MET A 146 -17.93 -7.35 -12.70
N PRO A 147 -18.16 -6.07 -13.05
CA PRO A 147 -17.72 -5.48 -14.31
C PRO A 147 -16.19 -5.53 -14.43
N TRP A 148 -15.69 -5.60 -15.66
CA TRP A 148 -14.25 -5.70 -15.95
C TRP A 148 -13.38 -4.63 -15.24
N PRO A 149 -13.76 -3.33 -15.19
CA PRO A 149 -12.96 -2.32 -14.49
C PRO A 149 -12.86 -2.58 -12.98
N GLU A 150 -13.95 -3.03 -12.35
CA GLU A 150 -13.98 -3.33 -10.92
C GLU A 150 -13.08 -4.51 -10.56
N ARG A 151 -13.04 -5.57 -11.38
CA ARG A 151 -12.13 -6.71 -11.18
C ARG A 151 -10.67 -6.27 -11.11
N TRP A 152 -10.26 -5.38 -12.02
CA TRP A 152 -8.89 -4.85 -12.02
C TRP A 152 -8.60 -3.99 -10.81
N MET A 153 -9.56 -3.15 -10.39
CA MET A 153 -9.42 -2.33 -9.21
C MET A 153 -9.32 -3.18 -7.95
N THR A 154 -10.17 -4.19 -7.81
CA THR A 154 -10.13 -5.15 -6.70
C THR A 154 -8.79 -5.91 -6.68
N ALA A 155 -8.36 -6.47 -7.80
CA ALA A 155 -7.08 -7.18 -7.87
C ALA A 155 -5.90 -6.28 -7.52
N LEU A 156 -5.92 -5.02 -7.94
CA LEU A 156 -4.91 -4.03 -7.60
C LEU A 156 -4.96 -3.66 -6.12
N PHE A 157 -6.16 -3.43 -5.58
CA PHE A 157 -6.36 -3.11 -4.17
C PHE A 157 -5.84 -4.24 -3.28
N GLU A 158 -6.23 -5.48 -3.57
CA GLU A 158 -5.83 -6.65 -2.79
C GLU A 158 -4.32 -6.92 -2.90
N SER A 159 -3.73 -6.68 -4.05
CA SER A 159 -2.26 -6.73 -4.21
C SER A 159 -1.53 -5.69 -3.36
N VAL A 160 -2.10 -4.49 -3.22
CA VAL A 160 -1.53 -3.43 -2.38
C VAL A 160 -1.72 -3.76 -0.91
N THR A 161 -2.93 -4.15 -0.50
CA THR A 161 -3.29 -4.40 0.91
C THR A 161 -2.61 -5.65 1.46
N ALA A 162 -2.40 -6.70 0.66
CA ALA A 162 -1.69 -7.92 1.07
C ALA A 162 -0.28 -7.63 1.62
N ARG A 163 0.33 -6.53 1.23
CA ARG A 163 1.63 -6.11 1.75
C ARG A 163 1.55 -5.47 3.14
N THR A 164 0.85 -6.16 4.04
CA THR A 164 0.69 -5.86 5.47
C THR A 164 -0.18 -4.64 5.81
N ALA A 165 -1.10 -4.25 4.92
CA ALA A 165 -2.04 -3.17 5.22
C ALA A 165 -3.34 -3.66 5.88
N GLY A 166 -3.91 -4.78 5.41
CA GLY A 166 -5.01 -5.48 6.10
C GLY A 166 -6.42 -5.00 5.79
N PHE A 167 -6.63 -4.05 4.88
CA PHE A 167 -7.96 -3.69 4.39
C PHE A 167 -8.45 -4.68 3.35
N THR A 168 -9.77 -4.86 3.24
CA THR A 168 -10.42 -5.68 2.22
C THR A 168 -11.55 -4.91 1.55
N THR A 169 -11.69 -5.12 0.25
CA THR A 169 -12.80 -4.59 -0.56
C THR A 169 -13.76 -5.68 -1.06
N VAL A 170 -13.44 -6.93 -0.74
CA VAL A 170 -14.26 -8.10 -1.07
C VAL A 170 -14.27 -9.05 0.12
N PRO A 171 -15.34 -9.83 0.32
CA PRO A 171 -15.39 -10.79 1.41
C PRO A 171 -14.33 -11.89 1.18
N PHE A 172 -13.24 -11.80 1.95
CA PHE A 172 -12.20 -12.81 1.96
C PHE A 172 -12.63 -13.98 2.82
N SER A 173 -13.26 -15.00 2.22
CA SER A 173 -13.39 -16.31 2.82
C SER A 173 -12.60 -17.34 1.99
N LEU A 174 -12.16 -18.41 2.61
CA LEU A 174 -11.51 -19.54 1.92
C LEU A 174 -12.46 -20.18 0.88
N GLU A 175 -13.76 -19.88 0.96
CA GLU A 175 -14.78 -20.36 0.05
C GLU A 175 -14.87 -19.51 -1.23
N ASN A 176 -14.54 -18.22 -1.14
CA ASN A 176 -14.74 -17.26 -2.23
C ASN A 176 -13.48 -17.02 -3.09
N ILE A 177 -12.30 -17.27 -2.53
CA ILE A 177 -11.01 -17.11 -3.23
C ILE A 177 -10.46 -18.48 -3.59
N THR A 178 -9.87 -18.58 -4.78
CA THR A 178 -9.21 -19.81 -5.21
C THR A 178 -7.98 -20.13 -4.36
N ASP A 179 -7.65 -21.42 -4.20
CA ASP A 179 -6.44 -21.85 -3.48
C ASP A 179 -5.17 -21.20 -4.04
N SER A 180 -5.12 -21.02 -5.37
CA SER A 180 -4.01 -20.35 -6.07
C SER A 180 -3.92 -18.86 -5.70
N GLY A 181 -5.06 -18.18 -5.63
CA GLY A 181 -5.15 -16.78 -5.18
C GLY A 181 -4.74 -16.62 -3.73
N THR A 182 -5.20 -17.51 -2.87
CA THR A 182 -4.83 -17.55 -1.44
C THR A 182 -3.32 -17.75 -1.27
N LEU A 183 -2.70 -18.70 -1.97
CA LEU A 183 -1.26 -18.92 -1.92
C LEU A 183 -0.46 -17.71 -2.41
N LEU A 184 -0.94 -17.05 -3.47
CA LEU A 184 -0.33 -15.81 -3.97
C LEU A 184 -0.39 -14.68 -2.94
N LEU A 185 -1.56 -14.48 -2.31
CA LEU A 185 -1.73 -13.47 -1.25
C LEU A 185 -0.83 -13.76 -0.05
N MET A 186 -0.77 -14.99 0.43
CA MET A 186 0.15 -15.38 1.51
C MET A 186 1.61 -15.07 1.15
N THR A 187 2.02 -15.30 -0.10
CA THR A 187 3.36 -14.96 -0.58
C THR A 187 3.60 -13.45 -0.57
N LEU A 188 2.61 -12.65 -0.97
CA LEU A 188 2.69 -11.19 -0.93
C LEU A 188 2.72 -10.65 0.51
N MET A 189 1.96 -11.25 1.43
CA MET A 189 1.97 -10.90 2.85
C MET A 189 3.33 -11.14 3.50
N PHE A 190 4.05 -12.18 3.08
CA PHE A 190 5.39 -12.46 3.55
C PHE A 190 6.41 -11.38 3.15
N ILE A 191 6.26 -10.80 1.93
CA ILE A 191 7.09 -9.71 1.42
C ILE A 191 6.42 -8.38 1.74
N GLY A 192 6.71 -7.83 2.91
CA GLY A 192 6.05 -6.63 3.41
C GLY A 192 6.61 -5.31 2.90
N ALA A 193 6.65 -4.33 3.80
CA ALA A 193 7.03 -2.96 3.50
C ALA A 193 8.55 -2.75 3.35
N SER A 194 8.94 -1.53 2.98
CA SER A 194 10.33 -1.11 2.83
C SER A 194 10.94 -0.70 4.18
N PRO A 195 12.28 -0.67 4.32
CA PRO A 195 12.93 -0.21 5.54
C PRO A 195 12.54 1.24 5.89
N GLY A 196 12.13 1.43 7.14
CA GLY A 196 11.66 2.73 7.63
C GLY A 196 10.22 3.07 7.22
N GLY A 197 9.49 2.13 6.62
CA GLY A 197 8.05 2.21 6.41
C GLY A 197 7.25 1.64 7.59
N THR A 198 5.94 1.89 7.59
CA THR A 198 5.02 1.50 8.66
C THR A 198 4.59 0.03 8.61
N GLY A 199 4.70 -0.62 7.45
CA GLY A 199 4.29 -2.01 7.29
C GLY A 199 5.31 -3.03 7.83
N GLY A 200 4.83 -4.24 8.14
CA GLY A 200 5.59 -5.39 8.62
C GLY A 200 6.29 -6.20 7.52
N GLY A 201 6.44 -7.50 7.77
CA GLY A 201 6.99 -8.48 6.82
C GLY A 201 8.48 -8.36 6.54
N ILE A 202 9.00 -9.26 5.68
CA ILE A 202 10.39 -9.17 5.19
C ILE A 202 10.53 -7.93 4.33
N LYS A 203 11.54 -7.12 4.63
CA LYS A 203 11.72 -5.84 3.94
C LYS A 203 12.06 -6.03 2.45
N THR A 204 11.46 -5.21 1.59
CA THR A 204 11.67 -5.26 0.14
C THR A 204 13.14 -5.24 -0.26
N THR A 205 13.98 -4.50 0.47
CA THR A 205 15.43 -4.47 0.25
C THR A 205 16.13 -5.78 0.58
N THR A 206 15.65 -6.51 1.60
CA THR A 206 16.18 -7.84 1.96
C THR A 206 15.90 -8.84 0.85
N VAL A 207 14.67 -8.87 0.34
CA VAL A 207 14.30 -9.72 -0.80
C VAL A 207 15.13 -9.39 -2.02
N ALA A 208 15.27 -8.11 -2.36
CA ALA A 208 16.08 -7.67 -3.49
C ALA A 208 17.57 -8.05 -3.34
N ALA A 209 18.12 -7.95 -2.12
CA ALA A 209 19.50 -8.35 -1.83
C ALA A 209 19.69 -9.88 -1.97
N LEU A 210 18.75 -10.67 -1.45
CA LEU A 210 18.78 -12.14 -1.62
C LEU A 210 18.71 -12.53 -3.10
N MET A 211 17.78 -11.93 -3.86
CA MET A 211 17.68 -12.20 -5.30
C MET A 211 18.96 -11.82 -6.05
N ALA A 212 19.58 -10.69 -5.70
CA ALA A 212 20.83 -10.26 -6.30
C ALA A 212 21.98 -11.21 -5.96
N ALA A 213 22.10 -11.66 -4.70
CA ALA A 213 23.10 -12.61 -4.26
C ALA A 213 22.95 -13.96 -4.97
N THR A 214 21.74 -14.53 -4.98
CA THR A 214 21.43 -15.77 -5.70
C THR A 214 21.82 -15.68 -7.18
N ARG A 215 21.42 -14.56 -7.84
CA ARG A 215 21.75 -14.34 -9.25
C ARG A 215 23.27 -14.21 -9.50
N SER A 216 23.99 -13.58 -8.57
CA SER A 216 25.46 -13.48 -8.63
C SER A 216 26.13 -14.85 -8.54
N THR A 217 25.73 -15.64 -7.54
CA THR A 217 26.23 -17.01 -7.34
C THR A 217 25.94 -17.90 -8.55
N LEU A 218 24.71 -17.85 -9.09
CA LEU A 218 24.35 -18.64 -10.29
C LEU A 218 25.12 -18.22 -11.55
N ARG A 219 25.67 -17.00 -11.59
CA ARG A 219 26.49 -16.49 -12.69
C ARG A 219 28.00 -16.67 -12.46
N GLY A 220 28.40 -17.33 -11.37
CA GLY A 220 29.81 -17.55 -11.03
C GLY A 220 30.57 -16.27 -10.68
N ARG A 221 29.90 -15.28 -10.11
CA ARG A 221 30.51 -14.01 -9.70
C ARG A 221 30.35 -13.79 -8.22
#